data_d6ef52e1bc688645fa44f6ef19df651c
#
_entry.id   d6ef52e1bc688645fa44f6ef19df651c
#
_cell.length_a   1.000
_cell.length_b   1.000
_cell.length_c   1.000
_cell.angle_alpha   90.00
_cell.angle_beta   90.00
_cell.angle_gamma   90.00
#
_symmetry.space_group_name_H-M   'P 1'
#
loop_
_entity.id
_entity.type
_entity.pdbx_description
1 polymer ?
#
loop_
_entity_poly.entity_id
_entity_poly.type
_entity_poly.pdbx_seq_one_letter_code
_entity_poly.pdbx_strand_id
1 'polypeptide(L)'
;SLYCPDVAASMAFWVRYAPLGSDTDRVQLVADTRGAGVEVDIDTSAPLGRYLIEHYGVMSITQLRRGTGLAVQPVLACFSHPRPAYHAQYHHWFGERIEFDCPANRFYFDPQTLQLPLQTRHAGMLELLSEELDRRVALHRRQSGWAAKVAAACRRALAAGHSPTLESLRAQLPPFPIHI
;
A
#
# COMPACT_ATOMS: atom_id res chain seq x y z
N SER A 1 -10.82 -3.61 -2.49
CA SER A 1 -11.76 -4.74 -2.32
C SER A 1 -12.56 -4.99 -3.58
N LEU A 2 -12.84 -6.24 -3.88
CA LEU A 2 -13.71 -6.64 -5.00
C LEU A 2 -15.20 -6.28 -4.78
N TYR A 3 -15.58 -5.89 -3.56
CA TYR A 3 -16.96 -5.47 -3.24
C TYR A 3 -17.20 -3.96 -3.43
N CYS A 4 -16.16 -3.19 -3.79
CA CYS A 4 -16.29 -1.76 -4.09
C CYS A 4 -17.18 -1.53 -5.33
N PRO A 5 -17.81 -0.34 -5.45
CA PRO A 5 -18.67 -0.04 -6.60
C PRO A 5 -17.93 -0.02 -7.93
N ASP A 6 -16.71 0.51 -7.95
CA ASP A 6 -15.91 0.73 -9.15
C ASP A 6 -14.40 0.62 -8.87
N VAL A 7 -13.60 0.79 -9.91
CA VAL A 7 -12.13 0.71 -9.86
C VAL A 7 -11.55 1.80 -8.95
N ALA A 8 -12.02 3.04 -9.05
CA ALA A 8 -11.51 4.15 -8.24
C ALA A 8 -11.74 3.90 -6.74
N ALA A 9 -12.94 3.47 -6.37
CA ALA A 9 -13.26 3.10 -4.99
C ALA A 9 -12.42 1.91 -4.50
N SER A 10 -12.11 0.95 -5.38
CA SER A 10 -11.23 -0.18 -5.04
C SER A 10 -9.79 0.27 -4.75
N MET A 11 -9.27 1.24 -5.50
CA MET A 11 -7.95 1.83 -5.27
C MET A 11 -7.93 2.61 -3.94
N ALA A 12 -8.94 3.44 -3.69
CA ALA A 12 -9.08 4.17 -2.43
C ALA A 12 -9.18 3.22 -1.22
N PHE A 13 -9.90 2.11 -1.37
CA PHE A 13 -9.96 1.05 -0.36
C PHE A 13 -8.57 0.45 -0.09
N TRP A 14 -7.81 0.15 -1.14
CA TRP A 14 -6.45 -0.37 -0.97
C TRP A 14 -5.55 0.63 -0.22
N VAL A 15 -5.53 1.89 -0.63
CA VAL A 15 -4.77 2.95 0.05
C VAL A 15 -5.13 3.04 1.53
N ARG A 16 -6.42 3.01 1.87
CA ARG A 16 -6.91 3.11 3.24
C ARG A 16 -6.41 1.97 4.13
N TYR A 17 -6.36 0.74 3.60
CA TYR A 17 -6.09 -0.47 4.37
C TYR A 17 -4.71 -1.10 4.09
N ALA A 18 -3.91 -0.51 3.21
CA ALA A 18 -2.53 -0.96 2.95
C ALA A 18 -1.68 -1.09 4.23
N PRO A 19 -1.81 -0.20 5.25
CA PRO A 19 -1.04 -0.32 6.48
C PRO A 19 -1.30 -1.59 7.29
N LEU A 20 -2.39 -2.33 7.02
CA LEU A 20 -2.64 -3.63 7.64
C LEU A 20 -1.84 -4.77 7.02
N GLY A 21 -1.32 -4.58 5.81
CA GLY A 21 -0.53 -5.58 5.09
C GLY A 21 0.97 -5.44 5.29
N SER A 22 1.44 -4.22 5.49
CA SER A 22 2.87 -3.91 5.67
C SER A 22 3.05 -2.63 6.46
N ASP A 23 4.02 -2.63 7.38
CA ASP A 23 4.41 -1.46 8.17
C ASP A 23 5.31 -0.48 7.39
N THR A 24 5.95 -0.98 6.34
CA THR A 24 6.99 -0.25 5.58
C THR A 24 6.49 0.25 4.24
N ASP A 25 5.54 -0.47 3.63
CA ASP A 25 5.03 -0.11 2.32
C ASP A 25 4.01 1.03 2.42
N ARG A 26 4.10 1.97 1.51
CA ARG A 26 3.18 3.10 1.42
C ARG A 26 2.47 3.08 0.09
N VAL A 27 1.17 3.19 0.14
CA VAL A 27 0.32 3.30 -1.05
C VAL A 27 -0.48 4.58 -0.94
N GLN A 28 -0.48 5.41 -1.99
CA GLN A 28 -1.25 6.65 -2.01
C GLN A 28 -1.91 6.87 -3.37
N LEU A 29 -3.01 7.60 -3.37
CA LEU A 29 -3.63 8.06 -4.61
C LEU A 29 -2.79 9.17 -5.21
N VAL A 30 -2.66 9.17 -6.53
CA VAL A 30 -2.00 10.22 -7.30
C VAL A 30 -2.93 10.71 -8.38
N ALA A 31 -2.88 12.02 -8.65
CA ALA A 31 -3.54 12.65 -9.78
C ALA A 31 -2.68 13.82 -10.25
N ASP A 32 -2.25 13.76 -11.50
CA ASP A 32 -1.47 14.80 -12.16
C ASP A 32 -1.82 14.88 -13.66
N THR A 33 -1.03 15.60 -14.45
CA THR A 33 -1.24 15.76 -15.90
C THR A 33 -1.17 14.47 -16.70
N ARG A 34 -0.62 13.39 -16.12
CA ARG A 34 -0.49 12.06 -16.74
C ARG A 34 -1.72 11.17 -16.50
N GLY A 35 -2.58 11.55 -15.54
CA GLY A 35 -3.78 10.80 -15.19
C GLY A 35 -3.97 10.69 -13.68
N ALA A 36 -4.82 9.77 -13.28
CA ALA A 36 -5.06 9.42 -11.89
C ALA A 36 -4.80 7.92 -11.64
N GLY A 37 -4.38 7.58 -10.43
CA GLY A 37 -4.04 6.20 -10.09
C GLY A 37 -3.41 6.05 -8.71
N VAL A 38 -2.42 5.17 -8.60
CA VAL A 38 -1.75 4.87 -7.35
C VAL A 38 -0.23 5.00 -7.47
N GLU A 39 0.38 5.50 -6.40
CA GLU A 39 1.82 5.43 -6.15
C GLU A 39 2.07 4.39 -5.07
N VAL A 40 3.08 3.55 -5.30
CA VAL A 40 3.48 2.50 -4.37
C VAL A 40 4.95 2.70 -4.03
N ASP A 41 5.21 3.02 -2.77
CA ASP A 41 6.55 3.12 -2.20
C ASP A 41 6.79 1.88 -1.34
N ILE A 42 7.82 1.12 -1.71
CA ILE A 42 8.25 -0.08 -0.99
C ILE A 42 9.65 0.22 -0.45
N ASP A 43 9.90 -0.13 0.79
CA ASP A 43 11.25 -0.04 1.35
C ASP A 43 12.20 -0.92 0.51
N THR A 44 12.89 -0.27 -0.44
CA THR A 44 13.76 -0.90 -1.44
C THR A 44 15.18 -1.12 -0.95
N SER A 45 15.45 -0.96 0.33
CA SER A 45 16.77 -1.27 0.92
C SER A 45 17.19 -2.72 0.68
N ALA A 46 16.25 -3.58 0.26
CA ALA A 46 16.49 -4.97 -0.11
C ALA A 46 16.58 -5.15 -1.65
N PRO A 47 17.44 -6.05 -2.14
CA PRO A 47 17.49 -6.43 -3.56
C PRO A 47 16.16 -7.00 -4.09
N LEU A 48 15.22 -7.29 -3.21
CA LEU A 48 13.88 -7.79 -3.52
C LEU A 48 12.86 -6.70 -3.88
N GLY A 49 13.16 -5.41 -3.66
CA GLY A 49 12.21 -4.31 -3.86
C GLY A 49 11.60 -4.29 -5.27
N ARG A 50 12.41 -4.56 -6.32
CA ARG A 50 11.92 -4.68 -7.69
C ARG A 50 10.87 -5.79 -7.83
N TYR A 51 11.13 -6.98 -7.31
CA TYR A 51 10.20 -8.11 -7.41
C TYR A 51 8.91 -7.86 -6.62
N LEU A 52 9.00 -7.15 -5.53
CA LEU A 52 7.82 -6.78 -4.75
C LEU A 52 6.94 -5.79 -5.51
N ILE A 53 7.50 -4.75 -6.13
CA ILE A 53 6.68 -3.82 -6.91
C ILE A 53 6.07 -4.47 -8.15
N GLU A 54 6.81 -5.34 -8.84
CA GLU A 54 6.29 -6.15 -9.93
C GLU A 54 5.11 -7.02 -9.44
N HIS A 55 5.28 -7.69 -8.31
CA HIS A 55 4.23 -8.50 -7.70
C HIS A 55 2.98 -7.68 -7.35
N TYR A 56 3.13 -6.55 -6.67
CA TYR A 56 2.00 -5.66 -6.35
C TYR A 56 1.29 -5.17 -7.61
N GLY A 57 2.05 -4.78 -8.64
CA GLY A 57 1.47 -4.36 -9.91
C GLY A 57 0.67 -5.47 -10.58
N VAL A 58 1.24 -6.67 -10.74
CA VAL A 58 0.59 -7.83 -11.37
C VAL A 58 -0.65 -8.25 -10.58
N MET A 59 -0.55 -8.32 -9.24
CA MET A 59 -1.68 -8.68 -8.37
C MET A 59 -2.82 -7.66 -8.48
N SER A 60 -2.50 -6.37 -8.50
CA SER A 60 -3.50 -5.31 -8.62
C SER A 60 -4.22 -5.38 -9.96
N ILE A 61 -3.50 -5.51 -11.07
CA ILE A 61 -4.10 -5.66 -12.40
C ILE A 61 -4.95 -6.94 -12.49
N THR A 62 -4.46 -8.05 -11.94
CA THR A 62 -5.23 -9.30 -11.88
C THR A 62 -6.56 -9.12 -11.14
N GLN A 63 -6.54 -8.42 -10.00
CA GLN A 63 -7.75 -8.14 -9.22
C GLN A 63 -8.72 -7.22 -9.99
N LEU A 64 -8.22 -6.19 -10.67
CA LEU A 64 -9.04 -5.31 -11.49
C LEU A 64 -9.69 -6.06 -12.66
N ARG A 65 -8.92 -6.88 -13.38
CA ARG A 65 -9.44 -7.73 -14.46
C ARG A 65 -10.51 -8.69 -13.98
N ARG A 66 -10.30 -9.36 -12.84
CA ARG A 66 -11.30 -10.24 -12.22
C ARG A 66 -12.54 -9.49 -11.78
N GLY A 67 -12.37 -8.30 -11.20
CA GLY A 67 -13.48 -7.50 -10.68
C GLY A 67 -14.33 -6.89 -11.78
N THR A 68 -13.73 -6.41 -12.87
CA THR A 68 -14.43 -5.76 -13.98
C THR A 68 -14.88 -6.75 -15.07
N GLY A 69 -14.23 -7.92 -15.18
CA GLY A 69 -14.38 -8.83 -16.31
C GLY A 69 -13.74 -8.32 -17.61
N LEU A 70 -12.94 -7.27 -17.56
CA LEU A 70 -12.32 -6.61 -18.71
C LEU A 70 -10.79 -6.70 -18.63
N ALA A 71 -10.11 -6.57 -19.78
CA ALA A 71 -8.64 -6.57 -19.88
C ALA A 71 -8.06 -5.20 -19.46
N VAL A 72 -8.32 -4.78 -18.22
CA VAL A 72 -7.82 -3.51 -17.67
C VAL A 72 -6.29 -3.47 -17.68
N GLN A 73 -5.75 -2.33 -18.09
CA GLN A 73 -4.32 -2.01 -18.05
C GLN A 73 -4.14 -0.53 -17.67
N PRO A 74 -3.01 -0.15 -17.05
CA PRO A 74 -2.64 1.24 -16.90
C PRO A 74 -2.43 1.91 -18.27
N VAL A 75 -2.75 3.18 -18.39
CA VAL A 75 -2.35 4.01 -19.55
C VAL A 75 -0.88 4.41 -19.49
N LEU A 76 -0.29 4.37 -18.30
CA LEU A 76 1.13 4.58 -18.05
C LEU A 76 1.53 3.85 -16.77
N ALA A 77 2.60 3.09 -16.82
CA ALA A 77 3.25 2.50 -15.66
C ALA A 77 4.69 3.03 -15.53
N CYS A 78 5.01 3.59 -14.36
CA CYS A 78 6.33 4.08 -14.00
C CYS A 78 6.94 3.17 -12.93
N PHE A 79 8.16 2.72 -13.17
CA PHE A 79 8.93 1.91 -12.22
C PHE A 79 10.20 2.64 -11.79
N SER A 80 10.51 2.65 -10.51
CA SER A 80 11.70 3.30 -9.98
C SER A 80 13.00 2.51 -10.21
N HIS A 81 12.90 1.25 -10.57
CA HIS A 81 14.06 0.41 -10.89
C HIS A 81 14.48 0.51 -12.36
N PRO A 82 15.74 0.16 -12.70
CA PRO A 82 16.21 0.07 -14.08
C PRO A 82 15.43 -0.96 -14.89
N ARG A 83 15.43 -0.77 -16.22
CA ARG A 83 14.77 -1.68 -17.16
C ARG A 83 15.37 -3.09 -17.07
N PRO A 84 14.59 -4.12 -16.69
CA PRO A 84 15.08 -5.49 -16.64
C PRO A 84 15.17 -6.12 -18.02
N ALA A 85 16.00 -7.16 -18.17
CA ALA A 85 16.16 -7.88 -19.44
C ALA A 85 14.85 -8.48 -19.97
N TYR A 86 13.94 -8.85 -19.08
CA TYR A 86 12.62 -9.41 -19.41
C TYR A 86 11.52 -8.36 -19.55
N HIS A 87 11.86 -7.08 -19.69
CA HIS A 87 10.88 -5.96 -19.75
C HIS A 87 9.77 -6.14 -20.80
N ALA A 88 10.00 -6.90 -21.87
CA ALA A 88 8.96 -7.18 -22.85
C ALA A 88 7.71 -7.85 -22.27
N GLN A 89 7.85 -8.61 -21.17
CA GLN A 89 6.74 -9.26 -20.49
C GLN A 89 5.83 -8.26 -19.75
N TYR A 90 6.32 -7.06 -19.45
CA TYR A 90 5.56 -6.01 -18.76
C TYR A 90 4.37 -5.53 -19.57
N HIS A 91 4.47 -5.52 -20.91
CA HIS A 91 3.38 -5.06 -21.77
C HIS A 91 2.09 -5.87 -21.60
N HIS A 92 2.21 -7.15 -21.27
CA HIS A 92 1.04 -7.99 -20.98
C HIS A 92 0.22 -7.48 -19.78
N TRP A 93 0.90 -6.91 -18.79
CA TRP A 93 0.29 -6.47 -17.53
C TRP A 93 0.04 -4.96 -17.50
N PHE A 94 1.03 -4.18 -17.93
CA PHE A 94 1.11 -2.74 -17.66
C PHE A 94 0.85 -1.87 -18.89
N GLY A 95 0.44 -2.46 -20.02
CA GLY A 95 0.11 -1.72 -21.23
C GLY A 95 1.33 -1.30 -22.04
N GLU A 96 1.12 -0.38 -22.99
CA GLU A 96 2.14 0.00 -23.97
C GLU A 96 3.15 1.01 -23.43
N ARG A 97 2.71 1.90 -22.55
CA ARG A 97 3.55 2.98 -22.02
C ARG A 97 4.13 2.59 -20.65
N ILE A 98 5.40 2.21 -20.68
CA ILE A 98 6.16 1.78 -19.51
C ILE A 98 7.45 2.58 -19.43
N GLU A 99 7.66 3.26 -18.30
CA GLU A 99 8.84 4.04 -18.01
C GLU A 99 9.61 3.40 -16.84
N PHE A 100 10.93 3.37 -16.95
CA PHE A 100 11.85 2.88 -15.93
C PHE A 100 12.74 4.01 -15.42
N ASP A 101 13.48 3.78 -14.34
CA ASP A 101 14.30 4.79 -13.68
C ASP A 101 13.52 6.04 -13.26
N CYS A 102 12.23 5.86 -12.93
CA CYS A 102 11.35 6.91 -12.47
C CYS A 102 11.62 7.26 -11.00
N PRO A 103 11.28 8.46 -10.55
CA PRO A 103 11.43 8.85 -9.13
C PRO A 103 10.54 8.06 -8.18
N ALA A 104 9.45 7.44 -8.67
CA ALA A 104 8.51 6.65 -7.89
C ALA A 104 7.79 5.61 -8.76
N ASN A 105 7.27 4.55 -8.12
CA ASN A 105 6.46 3.54 -8.80
C ASN A 105 5.01 4.03 -8.87
N ARG A 106 4.49 4.25 -10.09
CA ARG A 106 3.15 4.80 -10.31
C ARG A 106 2.42 4.06 -11.41
N PHE A 107 1.14 3.84 -11.21
CA PHE A 107 0.24 3.22 -12.19
C PHE A 107 -0.93 4.17 -12.44
N TYR A 108 -0.99 4.72 -13.66
CA TYR A 108 -2.02 5.68 -14.07
C TYR A 108 -3.08 5.01 -14.93
N PHE A 109 -4.32 5.40 -14.71
CA PHE A 109 -5.47 4.90 -15.45
C PHE A 109 -6.25 6.06 -16.05
N ASP A 110 -6.91 5.81 -17.16
CA ASP A 110 -7.81 6.78 -17.75
C ASP A 110 -9.11 6.90 -16.93
N PRO A 111 -9.85 8.04 -17.06
CA PRO A 111 -11.07 8.26 -16.30
C PRO A 111 -12.16 7.22 -16.55
N GLN A 112 -12.23 6.63 -17.75
CA GLN A 112 -13.22 5.61 -18.09
C GLN A 112 -12.92 4.31 -17.34
N THR A 113 -11.65 3.89 -17.33
CA THR A 113 -11.21 2.73 -16.55
C THR A 113 -11.50 2.91 -15.06
N LEU A 114 -11.27 4.09 -14.49
CA LEU A 114 -11.52 4.36 -13.07
C LEU A 114 -13.01 4.25 -12.70
N GLN A 115 -13.91 4.52 -13.64
CA GLN A 115 -15.36 4.43 -13.44
C GLN A 115 -15.95 3.06 -13.75
N LEU A 116 -15.15 2.09 -14.23
CA LEU A 116 -15.65 0.75 -14.51
C LEU A 116 -16.25 0.10 -13.26
N PRO A 117 -17.49 -0.39 -13.33
CA PRO A 117 -18.10 -1.04 -12.20
C PRO A 117 -17.46 -2.41 -11.94
N LEU A 118 -17.31 -2.76 -10.66
CA LEU A 118 -16.92 -4.12 -10.30
C LEU A 118 -18.15 -5.04 -10.35
N GLN A 119 -18.04 -6.19 -11.02
CA GLN A 119 -19.13 -7.17 -11.14
C GLN A 119 -19.51 -7.78 -9.80
N THR A 120 -18.54 -7.86 -8.89
CA THR A 120 -18.69 -8.41 -7.54
C THR A 120 -19.09 -7.36 -6.50
N ARG A 121 -19.40 -6.12 -6.92
CA ARG A 121 -19.81 -5.05 -6.00
C ARG A 121 -20.96 -5.47 -5.09
N HIS A 122 -20.82 -5.20 -3.79
CA HIS A 122 -21.82 -5.56 -2.80
C HIS A 122 -21.76 -4.62 -1.61
N ALA A 123 -22.68 -3.67 -1.53
CA ALA A 123 -22.66 -2.61 -0.54
C ALA A 123 -22.61 -3.13 0.91
N GLY A 124 -23.46 -4.09 1.26
CA GLY A 124 -23.50 -4.65 2.61
C GLY A 124 -22.21 -5.38 3.01
N MET A 125 -21.58 -6.12 2.06
CA MET A 125 -20.28 -6.75 2.34
C MET A 125 -19.16 -5.72 2.45
N LEU A 126 -19.19 -4.66 1.65
CA LEU A 126 -18.23 -3.57 1.73
C LEU A 126 -18.32 -2.86 3.08
N GLU A 127 -19.54 -2.60 3.57
CA GLU A 127 -19.79 -1.96 4.86
C GLU A 127 -19.23 -2.81 6.01
N LEU A 128 -19.61 -4.09 6.09
CA LEU A 128 -19.12 -5.02 7.12
C LEU A 128 -17.58 -5.13 7.13
N LEU A 129 -16.97 -5.24 5.95
CA LEU A 129 -15.52 -5.30 5.82
C LEU A 129 -14.87 -3.98 6.25
N SER A 130 -15.45 -2.84 5.87
CA SER A 130 -14.91 -1.53 6.22
C SER A 130 -14.94 -1.30 7.73
N GLU A 131 -16.02 -1.65 8.41
CA GLU A 131 -16.13 -1.54 9.87
C GLU A 131 -15.07 -2.38 10.59
N GLU A 132 -14.87 -3.63 10.17
CA GLU A 132 -13.85 -4.52 10.75
C GLU A 132 -12.44 -4.02 10.46
N LEU A 133 -12.16 -3.61 9.23
CA LEU A 133 -10.84 -3.13 8.84
C LEU A 133 -10.52 -1.77 9.50
N ASP A 134 -11.49 -0.89 9.67
CA ASP A 134 -11.31 0.37 10.39
C ASP A 134 -10.93 0.15 11.85
N ARG A 135 -11.57 -0.82 12.49
CA ARG A 135 -11.22 -1.24 13.85
C ARG A 135 -9.79 -1.76 13.92
N ARG A 136 -9.38 -2.58 12.94
CA ARG A 136 -8.00 -3.11 12.84
C ARG A 136 -6.98 -2.01 12.58
N VAL A 137 -7.27 -1.05 11.69
CA VAL A 137 -6.40 0.11 11.43
C VAL A 137 -6.23 0.94 12.71
N ALA A 138 -7.32 1.18 13.45
CA ALA A 138 -7.25 1.93 14.71
C ALA A 138 -6.36 1.22 15.75
N LEU A 139 -6.49 -0.11 15.86
CA LEU A 139 -5.66 -0.94 16.74
C LEU A 139 -4.19 -0.92 16.30
N HIS A 140 -3.94 -1.15 15.00
CA HIS A 140 -2.60 -1.13 14.41
C HIS A 140 -1.89 0.21 14.66
N ARG A 141 -2.56 1.35 14.42
CA ARG A 141 -2.01 2.69 14.70
C ARG A 141 -1.65 2.89 16.16
N ARG A 142 -2.44 2.36 17.10
CA ARG A 142 -2.14 2.42 18.53
C ARG A 142 -0.88 1.61 18.86
N GLN A 143 -0.76 0.40 18.33
CA GLN A 143 0.39 -0.49 18.56
C GLN A 143 1.65 0.08 17.93
N SER A 144 1.61 0.53 16.67
CA SER A 144 2.73 1.17 15.98
C SER A 144 3.16 2.47 16.69
N GLY A 145 2.21 3.26 17.16
CA GLY A 145 2.49 4.45 17.97
C GLY A 145 3.17 4.12 19.30
N TRP A 146 2.85 2.97 19.91
CA TRP A 146 3.50 2.51 21.13
C TRP A 146 4.92 1.99 20.86
N ALA A 147 5.12 1.21 19.82
CA ALA A 147 6.45 0.76 19.38
C ALA A 147 7.39 1.93 19.08
N ALA A 148 6.87 2.99 18.42
CA ALA A 148 7.62 4.21 18.18
C ALA A 148 8.04 4.92 19.48
N LYS A 149 7.15 4.94 20.50
CA LYS A 149 7.46 5.50 21.82
C LYS A 149 8.54 4.69 22.53
N VAL A 150 8.47 3.36 22.47
CA VAL A 150 9.50 2.46 23.03
C VAL A 150 10.84 2.71 22.35
N ALA A 151 10.86 2.71 21.02
CA ALA A 151 12.07 2.96 20.24
C ALA A 151 12.69 4.33 20.54
N ALA A 152 11.87 5.38 20.72
CA ALA A 152 12.34 6.70 21.11
C ALA A 152 12.92 6.72 22.54
N ALA A 153 12.29 6.00 23.48
CA ALA A 153 12.80 5.88 24.84
C ALA A 153 14.14 5.11 24.89
N CYS A 154 14.25 4.03 24.11
CA CYS A 154 15.53 3.30 23.97
C CYS A 154 16.65 4.20 23.41
N ARG A 155 16.37 4.95 22.34
CA ARG A 155 17.37 5.87 21.76
C ARG A 155 17.81 6.94 22.75
N ARG A 156 16.89 7.51 23.54
CA ARG A 156 17.24 8.49 24.59
C ARG A 156 18.12 7.88 25.67
N ALA A 157 17.79 6.67 26.15
CA ALA A 157 18.60 5.99 27.15
C ALA A 157 20.03 5.74 26.64
N LEU A 158 20.18 5.22 25.41
CA LEU A 158 21.47 4.99 24.78
C LEU A 158 22.28 6.28 24.58
N ALA A 159 21.64 7.37 24.15
CA ALA A 159 22.30 8.68 24.00
C ALA A 159 22.77 9.26 25.32
N ALA A 160 22.09 8.90 26.43
CA ALA A 160 22.49 9.28 27.78
C ALA A 160 23.55 8.32 28.43
N GLY A 161 24.05 7.34 27.66
CA GLY A 161 25.00 6.35 28.13
C GLY A 161 24.41 5.25 29.04
N HIS A 162 23.09 5.10 29.07
CA HIS A 162 22.42 4.11 29.89
C HIS A 162 21.92 2.93 29.01
N SER A 163 22.05 1.71 29.52
CA SER A 163 21.41 0.56 28.90
C SER A 163 19.90 0.61 29.10
N PRO A 164 19.08 0.52 28.05
CA PRO A 164 17.64 0.50 28.17
C PRO A 164 17.19 -0.81 28.81
N THR A 165 16.80 -0.78 30.08
CA THR A 165 16.19 -1.93 30.77
C THR A 165 14.68 -1.80 30.73
N LEU A 166 13.97 -2.94 30.85
CA LEU A 166 12.50 -2.96 30.92
C LEU A 166 11.99 -2.06 32.03
N GLU A 167 12.66 -1.99 33.16
CA GLU A 167 12.29 -1.19 34.32
C GLU A 167 12.45 0.31 34.04
N SER A 168 13.57 0.73 33.43
CA SER A 168 13.82 2.12 33.06
C SER A 168 12.87 2.61 31.96
N LEU A 169 12.49 1.73 31.03
CA LEU A 169 11.54 2.03 29.96
C LEU A 169 10.11 2.12 30.50
N ARG A 170 9.73 1.22 31.42
CA ARG A 170 8.40 1.21 32.04
C ARG A 170 8.11 2.49 32.80
N ALA A 171 9.10 3.08 33.46
CA ALA A 171 8.95 4.36 34.15
C ALA A 171 8.74 5.56 33.23
N GLN A 172 9.14 5.46 31.94
CA GLN A 172 9.09 6.54 30.97
C GLN A 172 7.95 6.41 29.95
N LEU A 173 7.28 5.27 29.93
CA LEU A 173 6.24 4.96 28.94
C LEU A 173 4.86 4.98 29.58
N PRO A 174 3.83 5.44 28.86
CA PRO A 174 2.45 5.28 29.30
C PRO A 174 2.11 3.77 29.39
N PRO A 175 1.09 3.40 30.18
CA PRO A 175 0.67 2.02 30.28
C PRO A 175 0.32 1.48 28.89
N PHE A 176 0.72 0.23 28.62
CA PHE A 176 0.39 -0.46 27.38
C PHE A 176 -1.14 -0.60 27.30
N PRO A 177 -1.78 -0.23 26.20
CA PRO A 177 -3.21 -0.40 26.05
C PRO A 177 -3.54 -1.90 25.93
N ILE A 178 -3.77 -2.55 27.08
CA ILE A 178 -4.29 -3.91 27.14
C ILE A 178 -5.78 -3.80 26.88
N HIS A 179 -6.24 -4.32 25.77
CA HIS A 179 -7.65 -4.61 25.56
C HIS A 179 -7.86 -6.09 25.84
N ILE A 180 -8.55 -6.37 26.94
CA ILE A 180 -9.17 -7.66 27.23
C ILE A 180 -10.44 -7.76 26.37
#